data_fed7e5f184243c299887936bc795f7f5
#
_entry.id   fed7e5f184243c299887936bc795f7f5
#
_cell.length_a   1.000
_cell.length_b   1.000
_cell.length_c   1.000
_cell.angle_alpha   90.00
_cell.angle_beta   90.00
_cell.angle_gamma   90.00
#
_symmetry.space_group_name_H-M   'P 1'
#
loop_
_entity.id
_entity.type
_entity.pdbx_description
1 polymer ?
#
loop_
_entity_poly.entity_id
_entity_poly.type
_entity_poly.pdbx_seq_one_letter_code
_entity_poly.pdbx_strand_id
1 'polypeptide(L)'
;MNLKLRKFDMASIKDDKVVVFIGKRETGKSFLVKDLLWHHRDLPVGTVISGTEGANQFYSKTVPPIFIHDEYTPEIINNFVKRQKKLVNKQVKGEPGYTNIDTRAFLILDDCLYDNSWVKDKNIRALFMNGRHYKAFFIITMQYALGIPPNLRTNVDYVFILREPYHSNRKKLFEQYCGMFPNYEFLCNVMDQCTENFECLVINNNAKSNKLEDQVFWYKAEPHPDFRLGAEILWKQAQAMSSHDDDSDDENNADFMSKYNNSKKKKGMSFEVKKTSNR
;
A
#
# COMPACT_ATOMS: atom_id res chain seq x y z
N MET A 1 1.08 28.13 -21.09
CA MET A 1 1.80 26.89 -21.42
C MET A 1 0.76 25.77 -21.49
N ASN A 2 0.59 25.10 -22.64
CA ASN A 2 -0.36 23.98 -22.75
C ASN A 2 0.41 22.68 -22.45
N LEU A 3 0.17 22.10 -21.28
CA LEU A 3 0.71 20.79 -20.91
C LEU A 3 -0.24 19.71 -21.44
N LYS A 4 0.29 18.78 -22.26
CA LYS A 4 -0.46 17.61 -22.72
C LYS A 4 -0.03 16.41 -21.89
N LEU A 5 -0.84 16.01 -20.92
CA LEU A 5 -0.60 14.80 -20.15
C LEU A 5 -1.13 13.58 -20.89
N ARG A 6 -0.29 12.54 -21.01
CA ARG A 6 -0.68 11.24 -21.53
C ARG A 6 -1.29 10.39 -20.41
N LYS A 7 -2.18 9.46 -20.78
CA LYS A 7 -2.63 8.43 -19.84
C LYS A 7 -1.44 7.53 -19.49
N PHE A 8 -1.30 7.22 -18.21
CA PHE A 8 -0.27 6.29 -17.74
C PHE A 8 -0.62 4.85 -18.15
N ASP A 9 0.39 4.08 -18.51
CA ASP A 9 0.25 2.64 -18.76
C ASP A 9 0.64 1.86 -17.49
N MET A 10 -0.36 1.39 -16.75
CA MET A 10 -0.18 0.65 -15.51
C MET A 10 0.61 -0.65 -15.72
N ALA A 11 0.43 -1.32 -16.87
CA ALA A 11 1.15 -2.55 -17.21
C ALA A 11 2.66 -2.33 -17.44
N SER A 12 3.10 -1.08 -17.62
CA SER A 12 4.53 -0.75 -17.79
C SER A 12 5.35 -0.82 -16.50
N ILE A 13 4.71 -0.85 -15.33
CA ILE A 13 5.38 -1.00 -14.03
C ILE A 13 5.93 -2.42 -13.91
N LYS A 14 7.20 -2.56 -13.51
CA LYS A 14 7.85 -3.85 -13.31
C LYS A 14 7.71 -4.35 -11.87
N ASP A 15 7.84 -5.66 -11.67
CA ASP A 15 7.67 -6.37 -10.38
C ASP A 15 8.78 -6.11 -9.35
N ASP A 16 9.70 -5.21 -9.62
CA ASP A 16 10.82 -4.88 -8.73
C ASP A 16 10.81 -3.41 -8.28
N LYS A 17 9.66 -2.73 -8.48
CA LYS A 17 9.52 -1.31 -8.28
C LYS A 17 8.95 -0.95 -6.91
N VAL A 18 9.24 0.28 -6.49
CA VAL A 18 8.64 0.91 -5.31
C VAL A 18 7.55 1.87 -5.78
N VAL A 19 6.32 1.60 -5.40
CA VAL A 19 5.14 2.38 -5.80
C VAL A 19 4.46 2.96 -4.57
N VAL A 20 4.18 4.26 -4.62
CA VAL A 20 3.54 4.99 -3.52
C VAL A 20 2.24 5.62 -3.99
N PHE A 21 1.15 5.37 -3.25
CA PHE A 21 -0.15 6.00 -3.45
C PHE A 21 -0.41 7.01 -2.33
N ILE A 22 -0.65 8.27 -2.68
CA ILE A 22 -0.89 9.34 -1.72
C ILE A 22 -2.28 9.93 -1.94
N GLY A 23 -3.12 9.88 -0.93
CA GLY A 23 -4.45 10.46 -1.00
C GLY A 23 -5.26 10.16 0.26
N LYS A 24 -6.24 11.01 0.54
CA LYS A 24 -7.14 10.86 1.67
C LYS A 24 -7.99 9.59 1.59
N ARG A 25 -8.75 9.34 2.64
CA ARG A 25 -9.79 8.32 2.62
C ARG A 25 -10.79 8.60 1.51
N GLU A 26 -11.36 7.55 0.93
CA GLU A 26 -12.40 7.63 -0.11
C GLU A 26 -11.97 8.28 -1.44
N THR A 27 -10.68 8.49 -1.67
CA THR A 27 -10.17 9.04 -2.94
C THR A 27 -9.89 7.99 -4.01
N GLY A 28 -10.03 6.69 -3.70
CA GLY A 28 -9.82 5.60 -4.67
C GLY A 28 -8.48 4.87 -4.57
N LYS A 29 -7.67 5.08 -3.50
CA LYS A 29 -6.37 4.39 -3.33
C LYS A 29 -6.46 2.88 -3.50
N SER A 30 -7.38 2.23 -2.79
CA SER A 30 -7.52 0.77 -2.81
C SER A 30 -7.89 0.25 -4.20
N PHE A 31 -8.70 0.99 -4.96
CA PHE A 31 -9.01 0.63 -6.35
C PHE A 31 -7.77 0.70 -7.24
N LEU A 32 -6.92 1.72 -7.08
CA LEU A 32 -5.64 1.83 -7.80
C LEU A 32 -4.70 0.68 -7.44
N VAL A 33 -4.64 0.30 -6.16
CA VAL A 33 -3.84 -0.85 -5.72
C VAL A 33 -4.37 -2.14 -6.34
N LYS A 34 -5.70 -2.35 -6.35
CA LYS A 34 -6.31 -3.55 -6.98
C LYS A 34 -6.02 -3.60 -8.48
N ASP A 35 -6.12 -2.47 -9.17
CA ASP A 35 -5.80 -2.34 -10.59
C ASP A 35 -4.32 -2.66 -10.85
N LEU A 36 -3.40 -2.08 -10.07
CA LEU A 36 -1.99 -2.40 -10.17
C LEU A 36 -1.72 -3.90 -9.97
N LEU A 37 -2.34 -4.50 -8.95
CA LEU A 37 -2.19 -5.93 -8.67
C LEU A 37 -2.74 -6.83 -9.78
N TRP A 38 -3.76 -6.40 -10.51
CA TRP A 38 -4.27 -7.11 -11.68
C TRP A 38 -3.19 -7.29 -12.75
N HIS A 39 -2.39 -6.27 -13.00
CA HIS A 39 -1.29 -6.33 -13.97
C HIS A 39 -0.14 -7.22 -13.49
N HIS A 40 -0.07 -7.52 -12.20
CA HIS A 40 0.94 -8.35 -11.54
C HIS A 40 0.38 -9.62 -10.91
N ARG A 41 -0.77 -10.12 -11.42
CA ARG A 41 -1.49 -11.27 -10.85
C ARG A 41 -0.76 -12.61 -10.95
N ASP A 42 0.34 -12.65 -11.69
CA ASP A 42 1.23 -13.80 -11.81
C ASP A 42 2.29 -13.88 -10.69
N LEU A 43 2.34 -12.89 -9.78
CA LEU A 43 3.24 -12.94 -8.64
C LEU A 43 2.92 -14.11 -7.72
N PRO A 44 3.90 -14.99 -7.43
CA PRO A 44 3.64 -16.26 -6.75
C PRO A 44 3.33 -16.12 -5.27
N VAL A 45 3.72 -15.03 -4.62
CA VAL A 45 3.53 -14.82 -3.20
C VAL A 45 3.68 -13.35 -2.84
N GLY A 46 3.06 -12.94 -1.73
CA GLY A 46 3.24 -11.62 -1.16
C GLY A 46 2.77 -11.53 0.28
N THR A 47 2.97 -10.37 0.86
CA THR A 47 2.54 -10.03 2.22
C THR A 47 1.80 -8.72 2.16
N VAL A 48 0.69 -8.64 2.85
CA VAL A 48 -0.12 -7.42 3.00
C VAL A 48 -0.17 -7.07 4.48
N ILE A 49 0.03 -5.80 4.78
CA ILE A 49 -0.21 -5.23 6.11
C ILE A 49 -1.23 -4.12 5.92
N SER A 50 -2.42 -4.28 6.47
CA SER A 50 -3.52 -3.32 6.33
C SER A 50 -4.34 -3.24 7.61
N GLY A 51 -4.28 -2.10 8.29
CA GLY A 51 -5.01 -1.86 9.54
C GLY A 51 -6.54 -1.82 9.38
N THR A 52 -7.07 -1.92 8.17
CA THR A 52 -8.50 -1.91 7.87
C THR A 52 -9.04 -3.25 7.38
N GLU A 53 -8.18 -4.26 7.21
CA GLU A 53 -8.56 -5.55 6.62
C GLU A 53 -9.61 -6.28 7.45
N GLY A 54 -9.47 -6.29 8.77
CA GLY A 54 -10.45 -6.92 9.67
C GLY A 54 -11.88 -6.36 9.53
N ALA A 55 -12.02 -5.12 9.04
CA ALA A 55 -13.33 -4.49 8.85
C ALA A 55 -13.87 -4.63 7.42
N ASN A 56 -13.01 -4.55 6.39
CA ASN A 56 -13.45 -4.45 5.00
C ASN A 56 -13.16 -5.67 4.14
N GLN A 57 -12.28 -6.58 4.60
CA GLN A 57 -11.89 -7.80 3.90
C GLN A 57 -11.54 -7.56 2.41
N PHE A 58 -10.80 -6.47 2.17
CA PHE A 58 -10.49 -6.03 0.82
C PHE A 58 -9.47 -6.94 0.14
N TYR A 59 -8.40 -7.28 0.86
CA TYR A 59 -7.30 -8.08 0.33
C TYR A 59 -7.56 -9.59 0.43
N SER A 60 -8.32 -10.07 1.40
CA SER A 60 -8.58 -11.51 1.63
C SER A 60 -9.29 -12.19 0.45
N LYS A 61 -9.95 -11.43 -0.41
CA LYS A 61 -10.53 -11.92 -1.68
C LYS A 61 -9.48 -12.14 -2.78
N THR A 62 -8.33 -11.49 -2.65
CA THR A 62 -7.31 -11.43 -3.71
C THR A 62 -5.98 -12.05 -3.29
N VAL A 63 -5.66 -12.05 -1.99
CA VAL A 63 -4.42 -12.57 -1.42
C VAL A 63 -4.77 -13.65 -0.38
N PRO A 64 -4.02 -14.77 -0.30
CA PRO A 64 -4.29 -15.80 0.70
C PRO A 64 -4.27 -15.20 2.12
N PRO A 65 -5.31 -15.43 2.96
CA PRO A 65 -5.46 -14.79 4.27
C PRO A 65 -4.25 -14.96 5.21
N ILE A 66 -3.54 -16.08 5.13
CA ILE A 66 -2.32 -16.35 5.94
C ILE A 66 -1.18 -15.34 5.71
N PHE A 67 -1.24 -14.53 4.66
CA PHE A 67 -0.25 -13.50 4.35
C PHE A 67 -0.77 -12.08 4.57
N ILE A 68 -1.92 -11.94 5.20
CA ILE A 68 -2.52 -10.65 5.52
C ILE A 68 -2.40 -10.41 7.02
N HIS A 69 -1.92 -9.24 7.39
CA HIS A 69 -1.70 -8.84 8.77
C HIS A 69 -2.40 -7.51 9.04
N ASP A 70 -3.04 -7.39 10.19
CA ASP A 70 -3.78 -6.20 10.59
C ASP A 70 -2.86 -5.08 11.08
N GLU A 71 -1.68 -5.42 11.60
CA GLU A 71 -0.75 -4.47 12.18
C GLU A 71 0.66 -4.63 11.62
N TYR A 72 1.32 -3.49 11.48
CA TYR A 72 2.74 -3.45 11.17
C TYR A 72 3.56 -3.91 12.38
N THR A 73 4.40 -4.92 12.15
CA THR A 73 5.46 -5.30 13.09
C THR A 73 6.81 -5.42 12.36
N PRO A 74 7.93 -5.03 12.99
CA PRO A 74 9.25 -5.22 12.41
C PRO A 74 9.57 -6.67 12.08
N GLU A 75 8.96 -7.62 12.78
CA GLU A 75 9.15 -9.04 12.57
C GLU A 75 8.58 -9.52 11.23
N ILE A 76 7.38 -9.09 10.86
CA ILE A 76 6.76 -9.42 9.57
C ILE A 76 7.68 -8.99 8.43
N ILE A 77 8.18 -7.74 8.48
CA ILE A 77 9.08 -7.23 7.46
C ILE A 77 10.41 -7.97 7.44
N ASN A 78 10.96 -8.28 8.61
CA ASN A 78 12.19 -9.04 8.73
C ASN A 78 12.06 -10.44 8.12
N ASN A 79 10.94 -11.12 8.38
CA ASN A 79 10.64 -12.43 7.83
C ASN A 79 10.49 -12.38 6.30
N PHE A 80 9.77 -11.38 5.78
CA PHE A 80 9.66 -11.14 4.34
C PHE A 80 11.05 -10.94 3.70
N VAL A 81 11.86 -10.03 4.23
CA VAL A 81 13.20 -9.72 3.69
C VAL A 81 14.14 -10.91 3.79
N LYS A 82 14.15 -11.62 4.92
CA LYS A 82 14.97 -12.83 5.10
C LYS A 82 14.61 -13.93 4.10
N ARG A 83 13.29 -14.15 3.89
CA ARG A 83 12.80 -15.10 2.91
C ARG A 83 13.29 -14.74 1.51
N GLN A 84 13.10 -13.50 1.07
CA GLN A 84 13.49 -13.05 -0.26
C GLN A 84 15.01 -13.17 -0.46
N LYS A 85 15.82 -12.70 0.47
CA LYS A 85 17.28 -12.86 0.41
C LYS A 85 17.69 -14.33 0.30
N LYS A 86 17.08 -15.20 1.08
CA LYS A 86 17.40 -16.64 1.06
C LYS A 86 17.07 -17.25 -0.31
N LEU A 87 15.88 -16.99 -0.85
CA LEU A 87 15.45 -17.55 -2.14
C LEU A 87 16.28 -17.04 -3.30
N VAL A 88 16.50 -15.73 -3.38
CA VAL A 88 17.30 -15.12 -4.44
C VAL A 88 18.76 -15.63 -4.37
N ASN A 89 19.36 -15.72 -3.18
CA ASN A 89 20.73 -16.21 -3.02
C ASN A 89 20.85 -17.68 -3.46
N LYS A 90 19.89 -18.53 -3.12
CA LYS A 90 19.87 -19.95 -3.53
C LYS A 90 19.73 -20.07 -5.04
N GLN A 91 18.86 -19.27 -5.66
CA GLN A 91 18.68 -19.24 -7.11
C GLN A 91 19.97 -18.78 -7.83
N VAL A 92 20.61 -17.71 -7.36
CA VAL A 92 21.87 -17.20 -7.93
C VAL A 92 23.01 -18.21 -7.79
N LYS A 93 23.07 -18.98 -6.69
CA LYS A 93 24.07 -20.04 -6.50
C LYS A 93 23.78 -21.31 -7.30
N GLY A 94 22.63 -21.37 -7.99
CA GLY A 94 22.24 -22.58 -8.72
C GLY A 94 21.96 -23.79 -7.84
N GLU A 95 21.51 -23.58 -6.58
CA GLU A 95 21.20 -24.69 -5.68
C GLU A 95 20.10 -25.59 -6.27
N PRO A 96 20.25 -26.93 -6.21
CA PRO A 96 19.26 -27.86 -6.72
C PRO A 96 17.86 -27.59 -6.11
N GLY A 97 16.84 -27.56 -6.97
CA GLY A 97 15.46 -27.26 -6.58
C GLY A 97 15.11 -25.78 -6.49
N TYR A 98 16.07 -24.85 -6.68
CA TYR A 98 15.83 -23.40 -6.65
C TYR A 98 16.04 -22.69 -7.97
N THR A 99 16.64 -23.34 -8.98
CA THR A 99 16.96 -22.73 -10.27
C THR A 99 15.74 -22.26 -11.06
N ASN A 100 14.64 -23.00 -11.00
CA ASN A 100 13.41 -22.73 -11.75
C ASN A 100 12.28 -22.13 -10.90
N ILE A 101 12.56 -21.73 -9.66
CA ILE A 101 11.54 -21.13 -8.79
C ILE A 101 11.38 -19.65 -9.15
N ASP A 102 10.14 -19.20 -9.32
CA ASP A 102 9.85 -17.78 -9.36
C ASP A 102 10.02 -17.18 -7.96
N THR A 103 11.03 -16.34 -7.81
CA THR A 103 11.40 -15.72 -6.53
C THR A 103 10.79 -14.33 -6.35
N ARG A 104 9.97 -13.85 -7.30
CA ARG A 104 9.27 -12.58 -7.17
C ARG A 104 8.29 -12.61 -6.00
N ALA A 105 8.13 -11.49 -5.33
CA ALA A 105 7.15 -11.35 -4.26
C ALA A 105 6.70 -9.88 -4.16
N PHE A 106 5.47 -9.66 -3.68
CA PHE A 106 4.99 -8.32 -3.35
C PHE A 106 4.93 -8.10 -1.83
N LEU A 107 5.10 -6.85 -1.43
CA LEU A 107 4.82 -6.37 -0.08
C LEU A 107 3.95 -5.12 -0.20
N ILE A 108 2.81 -5.13 0.48
CA ILE A 108 1.89 -3.99 0.54
C ILE A 108 1.82 -3.49 1.97
N LEU A 109 2.05 -2.19 2.14
CA LEU A 109 1.81 -1.46 3.38
C LEU A 109 0.64 -0.51 3.13
N ASP A 110 -0.57 -0.90 3.54
CA ASP A 110 -1.80 -0.18 3.24
C ASP A 110 -2.30 0.56 4.48
N ASP A 111 -2.08 1.87 4.48
CA ASP A 111 -2.56 2.83 5.50
C ASP A 111 -2.17 2.44 6.96
N CYS A 112 -1.12 1.62 7.11
CA CYS A 112 -0.65 1.09 8.39
C CYS A 112 0.54 1.87 8.98
N LEU A 113 1.01 2.93 8.31
CA LEU A 113 2.21 3.69 8.68
C LEU A 113 1.85 4.95 9.46
N TYR A 114 0.97 4.84 10.45
CA TYR A 114 0.54 5.94 11.31
C TYR A 114 1.58 6.31 12.38
N ASP A 115 2.41 5.37 12.79
CA ASP A 115 3.56 5.61 13.68
C ASP A 115 4.85 5.72 12.85
N ASN A 116 5.66 6.74 13.14
CA ASN A 116 6.91 7.00 12.41
C ASN A 116 8.05 6.03 12.77
N SER A 117 7.84 5.04 13.62
CA SER A 117 8.86 4.05 14.01
C SER A 117 9.35 3.21 12.82
N TRP A 118 8.49 2.93 11.84
CA TRP A 118 8.82 2.16 10.63
C TRP A 118 9.96 2.77 9.81
N VAL A 119 10.11 4.10 9.85
CA VAL A 119 11.19 4.83 9.16
C VAL A 119 12.58 4.39 9.65
N LYS A 120 12.67 3.99 10.93
CA LYS A 120 13.90 3.52 11.57
C LYS A 120 14.15 2.04 11.31
N ASP A 121 13.18 1.29 10.82
CA ASP A 121 13.33 -0.14 10.53
C ASP A 121 14.33 -0.34 9.39
N LYS A 122 15.42 -1.06 9.71
CA LYS A 122 16.48 -1.37 8.77
C LYS A 122 16.02 -2.19 7.56
N ASN A 123 15.01 -3.03 7.73
CA ASN A 123 14.48 -3.89 6.66
C ASN A 123 13.60 -3.08 5.70
N ILE A 124 12.78 -2.16 6.21
CA ILE A 124 12.05 -1.20 5.37
C ILE A 124 13.03 -0.35 4.56
N ARG A 125 14.06 0.20 5.21
CA ARG A 125 15.10 0.96 4.50
C ARG A 125 15.80 0.13 3.43
N ALA A 126 16.08 -1.15 3.74
CA ALA A 126 16.66 -2.07 2.78
C ALA A 126 15.73 -2.36 1.59
N LEU A 127 14.42 -2.40 1.79
CA LEU A 127 13.44 -2.57 0.71
C LEU A 127 13.44 -1.36 -0.24
N PHE A 128 13.45 -0.14 0.27
CA PHE A 128 13.58 1.05 -0.59
C PHE A 128 14.89 1.05 -1.39
N MET A 129 16.02 0.70 -0.75
CA MET A 129 17.34 0.79 -1.38
C MET A 129 17.66 -0.42 -2.27
N ASN A 130 17.24 -1.61 -1.88
CA ASN A 130 17.67 -2.88 -2.46
C ASN A 130 16.51 -3.80 -2.86
N GLY A 131 15.26 -3.36 -2.80
CA GLY A 131 14.08 -4.18 -3.07
C GLY A 131 14.15 -4.89 -4.42
N ARG A 132 14.66 -4.20 -5.45
CA ARG A 132 14.89 -4.78 -6.78
C ARG A 132 15.83 -6.00 -6.77
N HIS A 133 16.88 -5.98 -5.94
CA HIS A 133 17.81 -7.11 -5.79
C HIS A 133 17.19 -8.28 -5.03
N TYR A 134 16.15 -8.01 -4.24
CA TYR A 134 15.37 -9.04 -3.55
C TYR A 134 14.16 -9.51 -4.37
N LYS A 135 13.98 -8.98 -5.59
CA LYS A 135 12.80 -9.20 -6.43
C LYS A 135 11.50 -8.92 -5.68
N ALA A 136 11.49 -7.83 -4.92
CA ALA A 136 10.38 -7.39 -4.11
C ALA A 136 9.65 -6.23 -4.79
N PHE A 137 8.38 -6.43 -5.14
CA PHE A 137 7.47 -5.39 -5.56
C PHE A 137 6.90 -4.72 -4.32
N PHE A 138 7.30 -3.47 -4.07
CA PHE A 138 6.99 -2.78 -2.82
C PHE A 138 5.96 -1.67 -3.05
N ILE A 139 4.78 -1.84 -2.46
CA ILE A 139 3.63 -0.94 -2.61
C ILE A 139 3.31 -0.32 -1.26
N ILE A 140 3.14 0.99 -1.23
CA ILE A 140 2.82 1.74 -0.02
C ILE A 140 1.63 2.64 -0.31
N THR A 141 0.62 2.62 0.53
CA THR A 141 -0.42 3.65 0.54
C THR A 141 -0.29 4.54 1.75
N MET A 142 -0.56 5.81 1.60
CA MET A 142 -0.52 6.79 2.68
C MET A 142 -1.52 7.92 2.47
N GLN A 143 -1.96 8.52 3.58
CA GLN A 143 -2.90 9.64 3.53
C GLN A 143 -2.19 10.98 3.40
N TYR A 144 -0.92 11.08 3.78
CA TYR A 144 -0.16 12.32 3.83
C TYR A 144 1.18 12.20 3.11
N ALA A 145 1.59 13.31 2.48
CA ALA A 145 2.85 13.39 1.74
C ALA A 145 4.13 13.22 2.59
N LEU A 146 4.03 13.41 3.90
CA LEU A 146 5.22 13.52 4.78
C LEU A 146 5.76 12.20 5.32
N GLY A 147 5.11 11.06 5.02
CA GLY A 147 5.46 9.78 5.62
C GLY A 147 6.85 9.25 5.25
N ILE A 148 7.39 9.56 4.06
CA ILE A 148 8.65 9.00 3.57
C ILE A 148 9.79 10.02 3.70
N PRO A 149 10.87 9.72 4.47
CA PRO A 149 12.03 10.59 4.58
C PRO A 149 12.73 10.84 3.23
N PRO A 150 13.41 11.97 3.05
CA PRO A 150 14.05 12.33 1.77
C PRO A 150 15.00 11.25 1.23
N ASN A 151 15.80 10.63 2.08
CA ASN A 151 16.76 9.60 1.70
C ASN A 151 16.13 8.28 1.23
N LEU A 152 14.90 8.00 1.59
CA LEU A 152 14.14 6.84 1.10
C LEU A 152 13.29 7.23 -0.12
N ARG A 153 12.75 8.44 -0.13
CA ARG A 153 11.90 8.95 -1.20
C ARG A 153 12.61 8.99 -2.56
N THR A 154 13.91 9.23 -2.60
CA THR A 154 14.71 9.16 -3.84
C THR A 154 14.73 7.79 -4.49
N ASN A 155 14.32 6.74 -3.76
CA ASN A 155 14.23 5.37 -4.27
C ASN A 155 12.79 4.96 -4.64
N VAL A 156 11.84 5.87 -4.57
CA VAL A 156 10.47 5.63 -5.05
C VAL A 156 10.44 5.75 -6.56
N ASP A 157 9.99 4.71 -7.24
CA ASP A 157 9.93 4.66 -8.70
C ASP A 157 8.70 5.38 -9.26
N TYR A 158 7.54 5.18 -8.64
CA TYR A 158 6.27 5.78 -9.07
C TYR A 158 5.49 6.36 -7.89
N VAL A 159 4.90 7.54 -8.08
CA VAL A 159 4.04 8.17 -7.08
C VAL A 159 2.70 8.48 -7.73
N PHE A 160 1.63 7.93 -7.17
CA PHE A 160 0.25 8.21 -7.56
C PHE A 160 -0.34 9.20 -6.57
N ILE A 161 -0.69 10.38 -7.03
CA ILE A 161 -1.24 11.47 -6.21
C ILE A 161 -2.71 11.63 -6.55
N LEU A 162 -3.56 11.31 -5.57
CA LEU A 162 -5.00 11.45 -5.69
C LEU A 162 -5.44 12.85 -5.25
N ARG A 163 -6.73 13.10 -5.31
CA ARG A 163 -7.34 14.38 -4.96
C ARG A 163 -6.93 14.85 -3.56
N GLU A 164 -6.43 16.08 -3.46
CA GLU A 164 -6.08 16.77 -2.22
C GLU A 164 -6.65 18.19 -2.25
N PRO A 165 -7.70 18.49 -1.45
CA PRO A 165 -8.34 19.81 -1.46
C PRO A 165 -7.59 20.88 -0.67
N TYR A 166 -6.70 20.49 0.28
CA TYR A 166 -6.03 21.46 1.15
C TYR A 166 -4.74 21.99 0.53
N HIS A 167 -4.67 23.30 0.35
CA HIS A 167 -3.48 23.98 -0.19
C HIS A 167 -2.20 23.68 0.62
N SER A 168 -2.30 23.59 1.95
CA SER A 168 -1.15 23.26 2.79
C SER A 168 -0.56 21.87 2.48
N ASN A 169 -1.41 20.90 2.18
CA ASN A 169 -0.99 19.55 1.80
C ASN A 169 -0.48 19.51 0.35
N ARG A 170 -1.12 20.24 -0.57
CA ARG A 170 -0.61 20.42 -1.95
C ARG A 170 0.78 21.06 -1.97
N LYS A 171 1.04 22.01 -1.06
CA LYS A 171 2.38 22.61 -0.93
C LYS A 171 3.43 21.57 -0.53
N LYS A 172 3.10 20.69 0.41
CA LYS A 172 3.98 19.58 0.80
C LYS A 172 4.18 18.58 -0.34
N LEU A 173 3.14 18.26 -1.12
CA LEU A 173 3.26 17.44 -2.33
C LEU A 173 4.20 18.08 -3.34
N PHE A 174 4.06 19.40 -3.58
CA PHE A 174 4.94 20.15 -4.46
C PHE A 174 6.40 20.05 -4.03
N GLU A 175 6.67 20.37 -2.77
CA GLU A 175 8.05 20.41 -2.23
C GLU A 175 8.71 19.01 -2.19
N GLN A 176 7.92 17.94 -2.06
CA GLN A 176 8.46 16.63 -1.78
C GLN A 176 8.44 15.65 -2.96
N TYR A 177 7.46 15.75 -3.84
CA TYR A 177 7.27 14.79 -4.93
C TYR A 177 7.15 15.44 -6.31
N CYS A 178 6.83 16.73 -6.36
CA CYS A 178 6.47 17.42 -7.60
C CYS A 178 7.46 18.55 -7.95
N GLY A 179 8.71 18.45 -7.51
CA GLY A 179 9.76 19.46 -7.78
C GLY A 179 10.11 19.64 -9.26
N MET A 180 9.62 18.77 -10.16
CA MET A 180 9.74 18.92 -11.60
C MET A 180 8.79 19.99 -12.19
N PHE A 181 7.73 20.37 -11.47
CA PHE A 181 6.82 21.43 -11.92
C PHE A 181 7.46 22.81 -11.78
N PRO A 182 7.20 23.73 -12.72
CA PRO A 182 7.82 25.07 -12.72
C PRO A 182 7.53 25.88 -11.44
N ASN A 183 6.32 25.78 -10.90
CA ASN A 183 5.90 26.43 -9.66
C ASN A 183 4.68 25.74 -9.05
N TYR A 184 4.35 26.13 -7.84
CA TYR A 184 3.23 25.58 -7.06
C TYR A 184 1.85 25.82 -7.71
N GLU A 185 1.61 27.01 -8.27
CA GLU A 185 0.34 27.34 -8.92
C GLU A 185 0.09 26.45 -10.13
N PHE A 186 1.12 26.18 -10.90
CA PHE A 186 1.04 25.27 -12.04
C PHE A 186 0.66 23.86 -11.61
N LEU A 187 1.27 23.34 -10.53
CA LEU A 187 0.88 22.04 -9.96
C LEU A 187 -0.59 22.04 -9.52
N CYS A 188 -1.05 23.09 -8.82
CA CYS A 188 -2.44 23.19 -8.39
C CYS A 188 -3.41 23.12 -9.57
N ASN A 189 -3.14 23.87 -10.64
CA ASN A 189 -3.96 23.84 -11.84
C ASN A 189 -3.99 22.45 -12.52
N VAL A 190 -2.87 21.75 -12.53
CA VAL A 190 -2.80 20.37 -13.05
C VAL A 190 -3.57 19.42 -12.16
N MET A 191 -3.41 19.51 -10.85
CA MET A 191 -4.16 18.65 -9.91
C MET A 191 -5.66 18.86 -10.03
N ASP A 192 -6.14 20.10 -10.16
CA ASP A 192 -7.57 20.41 -10.31
C ASP A 192 -8.17 19.79 -11.57
N GLN A 193 -7.37 19.60 -12.63
CA GLN A 193 -7.81 18.98 -13.88
C GLN A 193 -7.65 17.45 -13.92
N CYS A 194 -6.69 16.91 -13.16
CA CYS A 194 -6.26 15.49 -13.28
C CYS A 194 -6.52 14.65 -12.03
N THR A 195 -7.18 15.19 -10.99
CA THR A 195 -7.46 14.42 -9.77
C THR A 195 -8.94 14.43 -9.36
N GLU A 196 -9.81 14.88 -10.25
CA GLU A 196 -11.26 14.78 -10.08
C GLU A 196 -11.78 13.41 -10.53
N ASN A 197 -12.98 13.04 -10.12
CA ASN A 197 -13.66 11.80 -10.56
C ASN A 197 -12.83 10.52 -10.40
N PHE A 198 -12.09 10.41 -9.30
CA PHE A 198 -11.16 9.29 -9.00
C PHE A 198 -9.99 9.17 -9.97
N GLU A 199 -9.66 10.21 -10.71
CA GLU A 199 -8.42 10.31 -11.45
C GLU A 199 -7.26 10.63 -10.49
N CYS A 200 -6.04 10.35 -10.92
CA CYS A 200 -4.83 10.67 -10.18
C CYS A 200 -3.73 11.17 -11.09
N LEU A 201 -2.84 11.96 -10.51
CA LEU A 201 -1.58 12.37 -11.13
C LEU A 201 -0.54 11.28 -10.86
N VAL A 202 0.19 10.85 -11.88
CA VAL A 202 1.24 9.83 -11.76
C VAL A 202 2.58 10.47 -12.06
N ILE A 203 3.50 10.36 -11.11
CA ILE A 203 4.89 10.79 -11.26
C ILE A 203 5.75 9.55 -11.52
N ASN A 204 6.46 9.55 -12.64
CA ASN A 204 7.42 8.52 -13.02
C ASN A 204 8.85 9.01 -12.76
N ASN A 205 9.45 8.60 -11.66
CA ASN A 205 10.83 8.93 -11.30
C ASN A 205 11.89 8.14 -12.10
N ASN A 206 11.47 7.14 -12.90
CA ASN A 206 12.38 6.38 -13.78
C ASN A 206 12.53 7.02 -15.16
N ALA A 207 11.87 8.12 -15.44
CA ALA A 207 11.98 8.80 -16.72
C ALA A 207 13.44 9.19 -17.01
N LYS A 208 13.90 8.92 -18.23
CA LYS A 208 15.26 9.27 -18.68
C LYS A 208 15.37 10.70 -19.21
N SER A 209 14.26 11.41 -19.27
CA SER A 209 14.14 12.78 -19.78
C SER A 209 13.72 13.71 -18.65
N ASN A 210 14.24 14.93 -18.67
CA ASN A 210 13.83 16.01 -17.76
C ASN A 210 12.57 16.73 -18.24
N LYS A 211 11.97 16.33 -19.36
CA LYS A 211 10.73 16.92 -19.85
C LYS A 211 9.57 16.50 -18.95
N LEU A 212 8.75 17.47 -18.55
CA LEU A 212 7.60 17.23 -17.68
C LEU A 212 6.63 16.19 -18.27
N GLU A 213 6.42 16.20 -19.58
CA GLU A 213 5.53 15.29 -20.32
C GLU A 213 6.00 13.82 -20.32
N ASP A 214 7.28 13.57 -19.99
CA ASP A 214 7.83 12.22 -19.86
C ASP A 214 7.86 11.72 -18.42
N GLN A 215 7.67 12.62 -17.45
CA GLN A 215 7.70 12.32 -16.02
C GLN A 215 6.30 12.30 -15.40
N VAL A 216 5.34 13.02 -15.99
CA VAL A 216 4.02 13.24 -15.40
C VAL A 216 2.93 12.74 -16.33
N PHE A 217 1.99 11.99 -15.76
CA PHE A 217 0.86 11.38 -16.46
C PHE A 217 -0.42 11.56 -15.64
N TRP A 218 -1.56 11.34 -16.27
CA TRP A 218 -2.82 11.14 -15.58
C TRP A 218 -3.24 9.67 -15.64
N TYR A 219 -4.00 9.21 -14.66
CA TYR A 219 -4.53 7.86 -14.64
C TYR A 219 -5.85 7.80 -13.88
N LYS A 220 -6.66 6.81 -14.23
CA LYS A 220 -7.88 6.41 -13.52
C LYS A 220 -7.90 4.90 -13.47
N ALA A 221 -8.15 4.35 -12.27
CA ALA A 221 -8.22 2.91 -12.09
C ALA A 221 -9.28 2.28 -13.00
N GLU A 222 -8.93 1.15 -13.59
CA GLU A 222 -9.80 0.37 -14.45
C GLU A 222 -10.44 -0.77 -13.64
N PRO A 223 -11.73 -1.07 -13.88
CA PRO A 223 -12.36 -2.23 -13.28
C PRO A 223 -11.83 -3.52 -13.90
N HIS A 224 -11.56 -4.52 -13.08
CA HIS A 224 -11.12 -5.84 -13.52
C HIS A 224 -12.03 -6.94 -12.97
N PRO A 225 -12.11 -8.10 -13.65
CA PRO A 225 -12.71 -9.29 -13.07
C PRO A 225 -12.05 -9.67 -11.75
N ASP A 226 -12.73 -10.47 -10.94
CA ASP A 226 -12.12 -11.02 -9.73
C ASP A 226 -10.93 -11.91 -10.09
N PHE A 227 -9.86 -11.75 -9.33
CA PHE A 227 -8.60 -12.47 -9.52
C PHE A 227 -7.97 -12.84 -8.18
N ARG A 228 -7.05 -13.78 -8.23
CA ARG A 228 -6.28 -14.22 -7.08
C ARG A 228 -4.80 -14.08 -7.35
N LEU A 229 -4.07 -13.62 -6.35
CA LEU A 229 -2.62 -13.56 -6.29
C LEU A 229 -2.07 -14.73 -5.48
N GLY A 230 -0.84 -15.10 -5.75
CA GLY A 230 -0.16 -16.18 -5.07
C GLY A 230 -0.45 -17.56 -5.66
N ALA A 231 0.49 -18.47 -5.45
CA ALA A 231 0.40 -19.84 -5.94
C ALA A 231 -0.81 -20.56 -5.33
N GLU A 232 -1.46 -21.42 -6.11
CA GLU A 232 -2.68 -22.15 -5.70
C GLU A 232 -2.49 -22.98 -4.43
N ILE A 233 -1.27 -23.51 -4.23
CA ILE A 233 -0.95 -24.28 -3.00
C ILE A 233 -1.11 -23.43 -1.74
N LEU A 234 -0.83 -22.13 -1.80
CA LEU A 234 -0.96 -21.22 -0.65
C LEU A 234 -2.43 -20.97 -0.30
N TRP A 235 -3.31 -20.92 -1.31
CA TRP A 235 -4.74 -20.85 -1.09
C TRP A 235 -5.29 -22.11 -0.44
N LYS A 236 -4.84 -23.28 -0.89
CA LYS A 236 -5.23 -24.58 -0.27
C LYS A 236 -4.76 -24.67 1.18
N GLN A 237 -3.54 -24.20 1.48
CA GLN A 237 -3.03 -24.15 2.85
C GLN A 237 -3.84 -23.20 3.74
N ALA A 238 -4.19 -22.01 3.22
CA ALA A 238 -5.02 -21.07 3.96
C ALA A 238 -6.40 -21.67 4.30
N GLN A 239 -7.03 -22.35 3.36
CA GLN A 239 -8.32 -23.02 3.58
C GLN A 239 -8.22 -24.15 4.62
N ALA A 240 -7.15 -24.94 4.56
CA ALA A 240 -6.94 -26.03 5.53
C ALA A 240 -6.72 -25.52 6.96
N MET A 241 -6.07 -24.35 7.12
CA MET A 241 -5.88 -23.73 8.44
C MET A 241 -7.20 -23.15 8.98
N SER A 242 -8.01 -22.49 8.16
CA SER A 242 -9.31 -21.95 8.58
C SER A 242 -10.29 -23.04 9.04
N SER A 243 -10.26 -24.24 8.44
CA SER A 243 -11.14 -25.34 8.83
C SER A 243 -10.77 -25.98 10.18
N HIS A 244 -9.56 -25.74 10.67
CA HIS A 244 -9.13 -26.22 12.01
C HIS A 244 -9.45 -25.21 13.12
N ASP A 245 -9.55 -23.92 12.79
CA ASP A 245 -9.85 -22.88 13.78
C ASP A 245 -11.37 -22.81 14.10
N ASP A 246 -12.25 -23.16 13.15
CA ASP A 246 -13.70 -23.21 13.37
C ASP A 246 -14.15 -24.30 14.36
N ASP A 247 -13.40 -25.39 14.51
CA ASP A 247 -13.71 -26.45 15.47
C ASP A 247 -13.29 -26.14 16.92
N SER A 248 -12.47 -25.08 17.14
CA SER A 248 -11.93 -24.73 18.47
C SER A 248 -12.58 -23.50 19.13
N ASP A 249 -13.34 -22.68 18.38
CA ASP A 249 -13.82 -21.39 18.86
C ASP A 249 -15.20 -21.43 19.54
N ASP A 250 -16.00 -22.51 19.38
CA ASP A 250 -17.34 -22.59 19.96
C ASP A 250 -17.34 -22.78 21.49
N GLU A 251 -16.29 -23.32 22.11
CA GLU A 251 -16.23 -23.47 23.56
C GLU A 251 -15.63 -22.25 24.30
N ASN A 252 -14.79 -21.44 23.66
CA ASN A 252 -14.10 -20.33 24.30
C ASN A 252 -14.85 -18.97 24.19
N ASN A 253 -15.72 -18.79 23.21
CA ASN A 253 -16.44 -17.52 23.00
C ASN A 253 -17.55 -17.26 24.05
N ALA A 254 -18.19 -18.31 24.58
CA ALA A 254 -19.24 -18.16 25.58
C ALA A 254 -18.68 -17.64 26.92
N ASP A 255 -17.46 -18.05 27.30
CA ASP A 255 -16.83 -17.67 28.58
C ASP A 255 -16.19 -16.25 28.52
N PHE A 256 -15.70 -15.82 27.34
CA PHE A 256 -15.13 -14.50 27.13
C PHE A 256 -16.20 -13.40 27.15
N MET A 257 -17.36 -13.62 26.51
CA MET A 257 -18.46 -12.65 26.47
C MET A 257 -19.14 -12.50 27.86
N SER A 258 -19.16 -13.54 28.68
CA SER A 258 -19.68 -13.46 30.06
C SER A 258 -18.79 -12.59 30.97
N LYS A 259 -17.46 -12.65 30.79
CA LYS A 259 -16.50 -11.84 31.55
C LYS A 259 -16.49 -10.38 31.09
N TYR A 260 -16.72 -10.11 29.80
CA TYR A 260 -16.76 -8.74 29.24
C TYR A 260 -18.00 -7.93 29.70
N ASN A 261 -19.16 -8.59 29.82
CA ASN A 261 -20.40 -7.96 30.28
C ASN A 261 -20.40 -7.62 31.77
N ASN A 262 -19.61 -8.29 32.61
CA ASN A 262 -19.49 -8.02 34.05
C ASN A 262 -18.52 -6.86 34.38
N SER A 263 -17.67 -6.39 33.46
CA SER A 263 -16.73 -5.29 33.69
C SER A 263 -17.28 -3.89 33.39
N LYS A 264 -18.49 -3.76 32.81
CA LYS A 264 -19.09 -2.47 32.38
C LYS A 264 -19.99 -1.78 33.43
N LYS A 265 -19.86 -2.08 34.73
CA LYS A 265 -20.49 -1.25 35.77
C LYS A 265 -19.46 -0.34 36.46
N LYS A 266 -18.90 0.65 35.72
CA LYS A 266 -18.27 1.84 36.30
C LYS A 266 -18.85 3.09 35.67
N LYS A 267 -19.33 3.98 36.59
CA LYS A 267 -20.03 5.24 36.37
C LYS A 267 -19.39 6.10 35.27
N GLY A 268 -20.15 6.38 34.19
CA GLY A 268 -19.83 7.42 33.25
C GLY A 268 -20.22 8.80 33.80
N MET A 269 -19.31 9.79 33.71
CA MET A 269 -19.64 11.20 33.86
C MET A 269 -20.55 11.62 32.71
N SER A 270 -21.74 12.13 33.03
CA SER A 270 -22.64 12.74 32.05
C SER A 270 -22.31 14.22 31.93
N PHE A 271 -22.06 14.71 30.73
CA PHE A 271 -21.94 16.13 30.42
C PHE A 271 -23.21 16.60 29.72
N GLU A 272 -23.84 17.63 30.23
CA GLU A 272 -24.97 18.30 29.62
C GLU A 272 -24.49 19.58 28.95
N VAL A 273 -24.67 19.69 27.64
CA VAL A 273 -24.31 20.89 26.86
C VAL A 273 -25.56 21.71 26.64
N LYS A 274 -25.68 22.87 27.31
CA LYS A 274 -26.74 23.85 27.05
C LYS A 274 -26.36 24.76 25.88
N LYS A 275 -27.12 24.67 24.80
CA LYS A 275 -27.02 25.60 23.67
C LYS A 275 -27.89 26.82 23.97
N THR A 276 -27.28 28.00 24.01
CA THR A 276 -28.00 29.29 24.05
C THR A 276 -28.07 29.83 22.61
N SER A 277 -29.30 30.08 22.13
CA SER A 277 -29.51 30.86 20.90
C SER A 277 -29.50 32.35 21.27
N ASN A 278 -28.57 33.09 20.65
CA ASN A 278 -28.65 34.55 20.70
C ASN A 278 -29.83 35.00 19.82
N ARG A 279 -30.67 35.83 20.43
CA ARG A 279 -31.64 36.68 19.71
C ARG A 279 -30.95 37.85 19.09
#